data_018b287fefabc8e06057139b7d3dda36
#
_entry.id   018b287fefabc8e06057139b7d3dda36
#
_cell.length_a   1.000
_cell.length_b   1.000
_cell.length_c   1.000
_cell.angle_alpha   90.00
_cell.angle_beta   90.00
_cell.angle_gamma   90.00
#
_symmetry.space_group_name_H-M   'P 1'
#
loop_
_entity.id
_entity.type
_entity.pdbx_description
1 polymer ?
#
loop_
_entity_poly.entity_id
_entity_poly.type
_entity_poly.pdbx_seq_one_letter_code
_entity_poly.pdbx_strand_id
1 'polypeptide(L)'
;MTVQTFNPDKVLVSEKKDGSFTKQMTDIIMKDVAENSVVMQLGQYHEMDGLQEKTVYVQTDGVSAYWVNETEKIKTDKPEVVPVSLKAHKLGIILVASREALNYTWQKFFEDMKPQIVEAFHTKIDEAGLLGHETPFANSVAKSAKDSSQVVVGPINYENLLKLEDKLYEADINPNAFVSKIQNRSALRESRDGDKKTIYDKATNTIDGITTVDLKSKQFKKGDLLTGDFNSLIYGVPYNINFKISEEGQISTMKNSDGTPINLFEQEMVAIRVTMDIAVMVTKANAFAKLTASAENV
;
A
#
# COMPACT_ATOMS: atom_id res chain seq x y z
N MET A 1 28.87 8.78 -43.36
CA MET A 1 28.59 7.89 -42.23
C MET A 1 28.31 8.79 -41.03
N THR A 2 27.08 8.92 -40.62
CA THR A 2 26.69 9.64 -39.40
C THR A 2 27.07 8.72 -38.21
N VAL A 3 28.01 9.18 -37.41
CA VAL A 3 28.35 8.54 -36.14
C VAL A 3 27.12 8.66 -35.24
N GLN A 4 26.47 7.54 -34.92
CA GLN A 4 25.46 7.49 -33.88
C GLN A 4 26.14 7.75 -32.55
N THR A 5 25.85 8.87 -31.93
CA THR A 5 26.27 9.15 -30.56
C THR A 5 25.42 8.30 -29.61
N PHE A 6 26.06 7.43 -28.87
CA PHE A 6 25.43 6.67 -27.77
C PHE A 6 24.86 7.65 -26.74
N ASN A 7 23.56 7.55 -26.48
CA ASN A 7 22.91 8.32 -25.43
C ASN A 7 22.69 7.38 -24.23
N PRO A 8 23.43 7.55 -23.13
CA PRO A 8 23.33 6.69 -21.95
C PRO A 8 21.95 6.75 -21.28
N ASP A 9 21.15 7.77 -21.55
CA ASP A 9 19.79 7.92 -20.99
C ASP A 9 18.74 7.13 -21.77
N LYS A 10 19.10 6.51 -22.89
CA LYS A 10 18.24 5.66 -23.72
C LYS A 10 18.87 4.30 -23.93
N VAL A 11 18.91 3.49 -22.87
CA VAL A 11 19.32 2.10 -22.98
C VAL A 11 18.17 1.29 -23.59
N LEU A 12 18.35 0.87 -24.85
CA LEU A 12 17.41 -0.02 -25.52
C LEU A 12 17.48 -1.42 -24.88
N VAL A 13 16.33 -2.01 -24.61
CA VAL A 13 16.21 -3.38 -24.06
C VAL A 13 16.87 -4.41 -24.99
N SER A 14 16.97 -4.11 -26.29
CA SER A 14 17.65 -4.90 -27.31
C SER A 14 19.17 -5.03 -27.12
N GLU A 15 19.80 -4.19 -26.29
CA GLU A 15 21.25 -4.23 -26.06
C GLU A 15 21.67 -5.18 -24.93
N LYS A 16 20.73 -5.68 -24.12
CA LYS A 16 21.01 -6.69 -23.10
C LYS A 16 20.55 -8.07 -23.55
N LYS A 17 21.51 -8.90 -23.97
CA LYS A 17 21.28 -10.30 -24.38
C LYS A 17 20.87 -11.25 -23.24
N ASP A 18 20.90 -10.82 -21.98
CA ASP A 18 20.66 -11.67 -20.80
C ASP A 18 19.23 -11.54 -20.22
N GLY A 19 18.34 -10.80 -20.90
CA GLY A 19 16.91 -10.67 -20.47
C GLY A 19 16.71 -9.96 -19.15
N SER A 20 17.69 -9.20 -18.65
CA SER A 20 17.56 -8.39 -17.42
C SER A 20 17.22 -6.95 -17.75
N PHE A 21 16.26 -6.39 -17.00
CA PHE A 21 15.96 -4.95 -17.07
C PHE A 21 17.06 -4.14 -16.42
N THR A 22 17.26 -2.91 -16.89
CA THR A 22 18.22 -2.00 -16.27
C THR A 22 17.75 -1.61 -14.87
N LYS A 23 18.71 -1.39 -13.96
CA LYS A 23 18.41 -0.93 -12.60
C LYS A 23 17.54 0.34 -12.60
N GLN A 24 17.77 1.25 -13.55
CA GLN A 24 16.98 2.47 -13.71
C GLN A 24 15.49 2.20 -13.99
N MET A 25 15.16 1.20 -14.81
CA MET A 25 13.76 0.85 -15.09
C MET A 25 13.07 0.26 -13.87
N THR A 26 13.76 -0.57 -13.09
CA THR A 26 13.23 -1.12 -11.84
C THR A 26 12.98 -0.03 -10.80
N ASP A 27 13.90 0.93 -10.68
CA ASP A 27 13.77 2.06 -9.75
C ASP A 27 12.60 2.98 -10.12
N ILE A 28 12.37 3.23 -11.41
CA ILE A 28 11.23 4.05 -11.88
C ILE A 28 9.90 3.36 -11.55
N ILE A 29 9.77 2.06 -11.78
CA ILE A 29 8.53 1.33 -11.48
C ILE A 29 8.29 1.28 -9.98
N MET A 30 9.33 1.05 -9.18
CA MET A 30 9.22 1.07 -7.74
C MET A 30 8.76 2.43 -7.21
N LYS A 31 9.29 3.51 -7.77
CA LYS A 31 8.86 4.88 -7.46
C LYS A 31 7.39 5.10 -7.82
N ASP A 32 6.97 4.69 -9.02
CA ASP A 32 5.58 4.82 -9.45
C ASP A 32 4.62 3.99 -8.56
N VAL A 33 5.03 2.81 -8.09
CA VAL A 33 4.26 2.00 -7.13
C VAL A 33 4.14 2.73 -5.79
N ALA A 34 5.25 3.29 -5.29
CA ALA A 34 5.26 4.02 -4.02
C ALA A 34 4.41 5.30 -4.07
N GLU A 35 4.43 6.03 -5.19
CA GLU A 35 3.64 7.24 -5.39
C GLU A 35 2.14 6.97 -5.54
N ASN A 36 1.73 5.76 -5.94
CA ASN A 36 0.32 5.41 -6.13
C ASN A 36 -0.28 4.57 -5.00
N SER A 37 0.53 3.91 -4.19
CA SER A 37 0.07 3.11 -3.05
C SER A 37 -0.26 4.01 -1.85
N VAL A 38 -1.47 3.89 -1.32
CA VAL A 38 -1.91 4.62 -0.11
C VAL A 38 -1.13 4.18 1.12
N VAL A 39 -0.81 2.88 1.24
CA VAL A 39 0.05 2.35 2.31
C VAL A 39 1.42 3.00 2.31
N MET A 40 2.02 3.16 1.12
CA MET A 40 3.36 3.76 1.01
C MET A 40 3.36 5.29 1.13
N GLN A 41 2.26 5.95 0.76
CA GLN A 41 2.11 7.41 0.90
C GLN A 41 1.90 7.85 2.35
N LEU A 42 1.10 7.11 3.10
CA LEU A 42 0.71 7.49 4.46
C LEU A 42 1.55 6.78 5.54
N GLY A 43 2.00 5.55 5.27
CA GLY A 43 2.78 4.74 6.21
C GLY A 43 4.23 5.19 6.32
N GLN A 44 4.89 4.77 7.39
CA GLN A 44 6.31 5.01 7.61
C GLN A 44 7.16 3.92 6.97
N TYR A 45 8.14 4.32 6.16
CA TYR A 45 9.12 3.42 5.61
C TYR A 45 10.11 2.95 6.67
N HIS A 46 10.34 1.64 6.74
CA HIS A 46 11.36 1.03 7.58
C HIS A 46 12.31 0.21 6.70
N GLU A 47 13.59 0.54 6.76
CA GLU A 47 14.61 -0.16 5.98
C GLU A 47 14.77 -1.60 6.45
N MET A 48 14.73 -2.56 5.51
CA MET A 48 14.79 -3.99 5.80
C MET A 48 16.21 -4.59 5.65
N ASP A 49 17.21 -3.79 5.22
CA ASP A 49 18.61 -4.21 5.02
C ASP A 49 18.78 -5.49 4.16
N GLY A 50 17.86 -5.71 3.21
CA GLY A 50 17.84 -6.91 2.39
C GLY A 50 17.38 -8.19 3.12
N LEU A 51 16.88 -8.08 4.35
CA LEU A 51 16.38 -9.19 5.15
C LEU A 51 14.90 -9.44 4.88
N GLN A 52 14.50 -10.72 4.83
CA GLN A 52 13.09 -11.08 4.70
C GLN A 52 12.30 -10.81 5.98
N GLU A 53 12.96 -10.81 7.12
CA GLU A 53 12.37 -10.57 8.43
C GLU A 53 13.31 -9.68 9.25
N LYS A 54 12.76 -8.61 9.85
CA LYS A 54 13.50 -7.69 10.70
C LYS A 54 12.70 -7.40 11.96
N THR A 55 13.36 -7.46 13.10
CA THR A 55 12.72 -7.09 14.37
C THR A 55 12.69 -5.58 14.52
N VAL A 56 11.50 -5.03 14.72
CA VAL A 56 11.26 -3.63 15.03
C VAL A 56 10.87 -3.52 16.49
N TYR A 57 11.50 -2.59 17.20
CA TYR A 57 11.20 -2.35 18.60
C TYR A 57 10.12 -1.27 18.70
N VAL A 58 8.93 -1.65 19.18
CA VAL A 58 7.81 -0.74 19.37
C VAL A 58 7.70 -0.40 20.84
N GLN A 59 7.70 0.87 21.18
CA GLN A 59 7.47 1.35 22.54
C GLN A 59 5.97 1.30 22.83
N THR A 60 5.57 0.52 23.84
CA THR A 60 4.18 0.36 24.25
C THR A 60 3.78 1.37 25.30
N ASP A 61 4.69 1.69 26.22
CA ASP A 61 4.44 2.66 27.28
C ASP A 61 5.49 3.77 27.27
N GLY A 62 5.03 4.99 27.56
CA GLY A 62 5.90 6.15 27.74
C GLY A 62 6.61 6.12 29.11
N VAL A 63 7.65 6.91 29.25
CA VAL A 63 8.28 7.14 30.56
C VAL A 63 7.51 8.21 31.32
N SER A 64 7.27 7.98 32.60
CA SER A 64 6.60 8.92 33.50
C SER A 64 7.59 9.87 34.13
N ALA A 65 7.28 11.16 34.15
CA ALA A 65 8.03 12.15 34.90
C ALA A 65 7.36 12.40 36.25
N TYR A 66 8.16 12.62 37.27
CA TYR A 66 7.69 12.85 38.63
C TYR A 66 8.21 14.19 39.18
N TRP A 67 7.34 14.91 39.88
CA TRP A 67 7.73 16.06 40.66
C TRP A 67 8.48 15.60 41.91
N VAL A 68 9.66 16.15 42.18
CA VAL A 68 10.53 15.75 43.28
C VAL A 68 10.93 17.01 44.05
N ASN A 69 10.82 16.96 45.40
CA ASN A 69 11.28 18.02 46.23
C ASN A 69 12.80 17.97 46.41
N GLU A 70 13.36 19.05 46.91
CA GLU A 70 14.78 19.14 47.21
C GLU A 70 15.19 18.03 48.19
N THR A 71 16.24 17.27 47.85
CA THR A 71 16.75 16.11 48.61
C THR A 71 15.92 14.82 48.53
N GLU A 72 14.81 14.78 47.82
CA GLU A 72 14.07 13.51 47.57
C GLU A 72 14.71 12.68 46.48
N LYS A 73 14.54 11.36 46.58
CA LYS A 73 14.99 10.41 45.53
C LYS A 73 14.09 10.50 44.30
N ILE A 74 14.71 10.74 43.15
CA ILE A 74 14.00 10.64 41.84
C ILE A 74 13.59 9.21 41.62
N LYS A 75 12.30 8.99 41.29
CA LYS A 75 11.79 7.67 40.91
C LYS A 75 12.34 7.28 39.56
N THR A 76 12.75 6.03 39.44
CA THR A 76 13.18 5.44 38.15
C THR A 76 11.99 4.83 37.45
N ASP A 77 11.89 5.13 36.18
CA ASP A 77 10.91 4.51 35.27
C ASP A 77 11.66 3.71 34.19
N LYS A 78 11.06 2.63 33.71
CA LYS A 78 11.65 1.78 32.68
C LYS A 78 10.69 1.74 31.49
N PRO A 79 11.11 2.22 30.31
CA PRO A 79 10.28 2.12 29.12
C PRO A 79 10.04 0.64 28.79
N GLU A 80 8.80 0.30 28.50
CA GLU A 80 8.44 -1.03 28.00
C GLU A 80 8.53 -1.02 26.47
N VAL A 81 9.42 -1.87 25.96
CA VAL A 81 9.67 -2.00 24.52
C VAL A 81 9.40 -3.44 24.11
N VAL A 82 8.45 -3.61 23.21
CA VAL A 82 8.08 -4.92 22.67
C VAL A 82 8.74 -5.13 21.30
N PRO A 83 9.53 -6.21 21.14
CA PRO A 83 10.04 -6.57 19.83
C PRO A 83 8.91 -7.14 18.97
N VAL A 84 8.69 -6.56 17.80
CA VAL A 84 7.72 -7.04 16.81
C VAL A 84 8.44 -7.37 15.52
N SER A 85 8.08 -8.49 14.91
CA SER A 85 8.71 -8.95 13.67
C SER A 85 8.00 -8.38 12.44
N LEU A 86 8.74 -7.60 11.64
CA LEU A 86 8.31 -7.11 10.33
C LEU A 86 8.74 -8.12 9.26
N LYS A 87 7.79 -8.87 8.71
CA LYS A 87 8.03 -9.96 7.77
C LYS A 87 7.57 -9.61 6.37
N ALA A 88 8.48 -9.70 5.41
CA ALA A 88 8.18 -9.46 4.00
C ALA A 88 7.58 -10.70 3.32
N HIS A 89 6.59 -10.45 2.48
CA HIS A 89 5.91 -11.44 1.66
C HIS A 89 6.06 -11.09 0.19
N LYS A 90 6.16 -12.13 -0.63
CA LYS A 90 6.36 -11.99 -2.07
C LYS A 90 5.04 -11.73 -2.79
N LEU A 91 5.03 -10.65 -3.58
CA LEU A 91 4.01 -10.32 -4.56
C LEU A 91 4.58 -10.50 -5.96
N GLY A 92 3.83 -11.10 -6.88
CA GLY A 92 4.33 -11.32 -8.22
C GLY A 92 3.23 -11.48 -9.26
N ILE A 93 3.59 -11.15 -10.50
CA ILE A 93 2.76 -11.32 -11.69
C ILE A 93 3.59 -11.93 -12.81
N ILE A 94 2.97 -12.74 -13.66
CA ILE A 94 3.54 -13.22 -14.91
C ILE A 94 2.67 -12.69 -16.06
N LEU A 95 3.31 -11.95 -16.95
CA LEU A 95 2.71 -11.47 -18.20
C LEU A 95 3.21 -12.31 -19.34
N VAL A 96 2.33 -12.71 -20.26
CA VAL A 96 2.67 -13.52 -21.42
C VAL A 96 2.29 -12.74 -22.68
N ALA A 97 3.20 -12.74 -23.66
CA ALA A 97 2.99 -12.11 -24.95
C ALA A 97 3.56 -12.97 -26.07
N SER A 98 3.02 -12.85 -27.30
CA SER A 98 3.59 -13.53 -28.46
C SER A 98 4.91 -12.86 -28.87
N ARG A 99 5.85 -13.66 -29.34
CA ARG A 99 7.16 -13.17 -29.80
C ARG A 99 7.03 -12.21 -30.99
N GLU A 100 6.06 -12.43 -31.88
CA GLU A 100 5.80 -11.54 -33.00
C GLU A 100 5.38 -10.13 -32.55
N ALA A 101 4.48 -10.03 -31.54
CA ALA A 101 4.08 -8.75 -30.97
C ALA A 101 5.25 -7.99 -30.34
N LEU A 102 6.22 -8.73 -29.78
CA LEU A 102 7.41 -8.17 -29.14
C LEU A 102 8.50 -7.73 -30.14
N ASN A 103 8.73 -8.50 -31.23
CA ASN A 103 9.75 -8.18 -32.22
C ASN A 103 9.52 -6.84 -32.93
N TYR A 104 8.25 -6.44 -33.09
CA TYR A 104 7.91 -5.16 -33.71
C TYR A 104 7.89 -3.96 -32.75
N THR A 105 7.73 -4.17 -31.41
CA THR A 105 7.42 -3.07 -30.48
C THR A 105 7.75 -3.37 -29.01
N TRP A 106 8.88 -4.00 -28.71
CA TRP A 106 9.29 -4.33 -27.34
C TRP A 106 9.17 -3.13 -26.36
N GLN A 107 9.73 -2.01 -26.79
CA GLN A 107 9.72 -0.79 -25.95
C GLN A 107 8.30 -0.28 -25.74
N LYS A 108 7.47 -0.27 -26.78
CA LYS A 108 6.08 0.16 -26.68
C LYS A 108 5.24 -0.79 -25.84
N PHE A 109 5.43 -2.10 -26.00
CA PHE A 109 4.74 -3.09 -25.16
C PHE A 109 5.07 -2.88 -23.67
N PHE A 110 6.33 -2.64 -23.34
CA PHE A 110 6.72 -2.41 -21.96
C PHE A 110 6.17 -1.08 -21.43
N GLU A 111 6.20 -0.01 -22.22
CA GLU A 111 5.61 1.28 -21.86
C GLU A 111 4.11 1.17 -21.62
N ASP A 112 3.39 0.37 -22.42
CA ASP A 112 1.96 0.11 -22.29
C ASP A 112 1.64 -0.79 -21.07
N MET A 113 2.51 -1.75 -20.74
CA MET A 113 2.33 -2.68 -19.62
C MET A 113 2.77 -2.09 -18.26
N LYS A 114 3.71 -1.17 -18.25
CA LYS A 114 4.23 -0.54 -17.03
C LYS A 114 3.10 0.01 -16.13
N PRO A 115 2.16 0.84 -16.61
CA PRO A 115 1.09 1.37 -15.77
C PRO A 115 0.17 0.27 -15.21
N GLN A 116 -0.06 -0.81 -15.97
CA GLN A 116 -0.87 -1.95 -15.51
C GLN A 116 -0.17 -2.76 -14.41
N ILE A 117 1.15 -2.96 -14.53
CA ILE A 117 1.96 -3.59 -13.50
C ILE A 117 1.92 -2.75 -12.22
N VAL A 118 2.16 -1.44 -12.33
CA VAL A 118 2.10 -0.50 -11.21
C VAL A 118 0.73 -0.54 -10.54
N GLU A 119 -0.37 -0.48 -11.31
CA GLU A 119 -1.74 -0.53 -10.79
C GLU A 119 -2.03 -1.85 -10.08
N ALA A 120 -1.60 -2.98 -10.64
CA ALA A 120 -1.80 -4.29 -10.02
C ALA A 120 -1.06 -4.41 -8.67
N PHE A 121 0.19 -3.93 -8.60
CA PHE A 121 1.00 -4.01 -7.40
C PHE A 121 0.45 -3.10 -6.28
N HIS A 122 0.27 -1.79 -6.55
CA HIS A 122 -0.21 -0.88 -5.51
C HIS A 122 -1.62 -1.26 -5.03
N THR A 123 -2.51 -1.71 -5.91
CA THR A 123 -3.86 -2.14 -5.52
C THR A 123 -3.80 -3.32 -4.55
N LYS A 124 -2.97 -4.35 -4.83
CA LYS A 124 -2.82 -5.50 -3.94
C LYS A 124 -2.15 -5.16 -2.61
N ILE A 125 -1.16 -4.28 -2.62
CA ILE A 125 -0.52 -3.78 -1.39
C ILE A 125 -1.54 -3.06 -0.52
N ASP A 126 -2.33 -2.17 -1.11
CA ASP A 126 -3.33 -1.39 -0.40
C ASP A 126 -4.50 -2.27 0.10
N GLU A 127 -4.96 -3.22 -0.69
CA GLU A 127 -5.98 -4.20 -0.26
C GLU A 127 -5.50 -5.05 0.92
N ALA A 128 -4.27 -5.52 0.87
CA ALA A 128 -3.70 -6.34 1.94
C ALA A 128 -3.40 -5.52 3.21
N GLY A 129 -2.77 -4.35 3.07
CA GLY A 129 -2.33 -3.53 4.20
C GLY A 129 -3.46 -2.75 4.86
N LEU A 130 -4.37 -2.16 4.07
CA LEU A 130 -5.48 -1.35 4.61
C LEU A 130 -6.72 -2.19 4.92
N LEU A 131 -7.15 -3.05 3.99
CA LEU A 131 -8.44 -3.75 4.11
C LEU A 131 -8.31 -5.14 4.73
N GLY A 132 -7.11 -5.75 4.68
CA GLY A 132 -6.89 -7.13 5.13
C GLY A 132 -7.49 -8.17 4.17
N HIS A 133 -7.73 -7.80 2.91
CA HIS A 133 -8.28 -8.73 1.91
C HIS A 133 -7.16 -9.57 1.30
N GLU A 134 -7.28 -10.90 1.37
CA GLU A 134 -6.25 -11.86 0.91
C GLU A 134 -4.85 -11.52 1.42
N THR A 135 -4.77 -11.02 2.65
CA THR A 135 -3.54 -10.51 3.24
C THR A 135 -2.66 -11.64 3.78
N PRO A 136 -1.35 -11.63 3.45
CA PRO A 136 -0.37 -12.47 4.13
C PRO A 136 0.11 -11.86 5.47
N PHE A 137 -0.27 -10.60 5.75
CA PHE A 137 0.16 -9.87 6.95
C PHE A 137 -0.69 -10.23 8.15
N ALA A 138 -0.10 -10.18 9.35
CA ALA A 138 -0.79 -10.51 10.60
C ALA A 138 -1.94 -9.54 10.91
N ASN A 139 -1.74 -8.25 10.62
CA ASN A 139 -2.71 -7.18 10.87
C ASN A 139 -2.84 -6.27 9.65
N SER A 140 -4.02 -5.63 9.56
CA SER A 140 -4.32 -4.57 8.60
C SER A 140 -5.01 -3.42 9.32
N VAL A 141 -5.11 -2.26 8.68
CA VAL A 141 -5.77 -1.08 9.24
C VAL A 141 -7.23 -1.38 9.60
N ALA A 142 -8.00 -1.96 8.67
CA ALA A 142 -9.41 -2.30 8.91
C ALA A 142 -9.59 -3.37 10.00
N LYS A 143 -8.70 -4.39 10.04
CA LYS A 143 -8.72 -5.41 11.09
C LYS A 143 -8.37 -4.82 12.46
N SER A 144 -7.38 -3.94 12.54
CA SER A 144 -6.99 -3.23 13.75
C SER A 144 -8.15 -2.40 14.31
N ALA A 145 -8.85 -1.64 13.45
CA ALA A 145 -10.03 -0.87 13.84
C ALA A 145 -11.16 -1.75 14.38
N LYS A 146 -11.38 -2.92 13.76
CA LYS A 146 -12.38 -3.89 14.20
C LYS A 146 -12.01 -4.52 15.56
N ASP A 147 -10.79 -5.00 15.70
CA ASP A 147 -10.31 -5.69 16.91
C ASP A 147 -10.32 -4.73 18.12
N SER A 148 -10.10 -3.43 17.90
CA SER A 148 -10.16 -2.39 18.93
C SER A 148 -11.57 -1.80 19.14
N SER A 149 -12.61 -2.36 18.50
CA SER A 149 -14.00 -1.85 18.56
C SER A 149 -14.17 -0.39 18.11
N GLN A 150 -13.28 0.09 17.26
CA GLN A 150 -13.28 1.45 16.69
C GLN A 150 -13.99 1.48 15.34
N VAL A 151 -15.14 0.83 15.27
CA VAL A 151 -16.00 0.83 14.07
C VAL A 151 -17.27 1.61 14.34
N VAL A 152 -17.64 2.50 13.41
CA VAL A 152 -18.90 3.23 13.37
C VAL A 152 -19.73 2.70 12.20
N VAL A 153 -20.99 2.35 12.44
CA VAL A 153 -21.89 1.90 11.39
C VAL A 153 -22.89 3.00 11.07
N GLY A 154 -22.94 3.42 9.82
CA GLY A 154 -23.86 4.45 9.36
C GLY A 154 -23.42 5.11 8.05
N PRO A 155 -24.28 6.00 7.49
CA PRO A 155 -23.93 6.77 6.30
C PRO A 155 -22.85 7.80 6.61
N ILE A 156 -22.15 8.26 5.56
CA ILE A 156 -21.21 9.37 5.67
C ILE A 156 -22.01 10.65 5.89
N ASN A 157 -21.99 11.16 7.11
CA ASN A 157 -22.54 12.44 7.53
C ASN A 157 -21.70 13.04 8.66
N TYR A 158 -21.90 14.30 8.98
CA TYR A 158 -21.11 15.01 9.99
C TYR A 158 -21.13 14.31 11.36
N GLU A 159 -22.31 13.88 11.83
CA GLU A 159 -22.46 13.22 13.12
C GLU A 159 -21.63 11.91 13.22
N ASN A 160 -21.65 11.08 12.16
CA ASN A 160 -20.90 9.82 12.16
C ASN A 160 -19.40 10.06 11.97
N LEU A 161 -19.00 11.15 11.30
CA LEU A 161 -17.58 11.54 11.22
C LEU A 161 -17.06 11.98 12.58
N LEU A 162 -17.83 12.79 13.33
CA LEU A 162 -17.46 13.14 14.70
C LEU A 162 -17.36 11.91 15.59
N LYS A 163 -18.34 11.00 15.54
CA LYS A 163 -18.27 9.73 16.30
C LYS A 163 -17.06 8.89 15.94
N LEU A 164 -16.63 8.95 14.70
CA LEU A 164 -15.43 8.23 14.23
C LEU A 164 -14.16 8.83 14.83
N GLU A 165 -14.06 10.15 14.87
CA GLU A 165 -12.95 10.88 15.49
C GLU A 165 -12.96 10.74 17.01
N ASP A 166 -14.13 10.83 17.65
CA ASP A 166 -14.28 10.65 19.09
C ASP A 166 -13.72 9.31 19.59
N LYS A 167 -13.94 8.23 18.80
CA LYS A 167 -13.36 6.92 19.15
C LYS A 167 -11.82 6.91 19.16
N LEU A 168 -11.19 7.73 18.33
CA LEU A 168 -9.73 7.88 18.34
C LEU A 168 -9.28 8.80 19.47
N TYR A 169 -10.01 9.87 19.74
CA TYR A 169 -9.72 10.79 20.84
C TYR A 169 -9.88 10.15 22.23
N GLU A 170 -10.84 9.21 22.38
CA GLU A 170 -10.96 8.38 23.60
C GLU A 170 -9.70 7.51 23.85
N ALA A 171 -8.94 7.22 22.79
CA ALA A 171 -7.68 6.49 22.86
C ALA A 171 -6.45 7.41 22.85
N ASP A 172 -6.62 8.72 23.02
CA ASP A 172 -5.56 9.76 22.91
C ASP A 172 -4.82 9.74 21.57
N ILE A 173 -5.51 9.40 20.48
CA ILE A 173 -4.94 9.34 19.13
C ILE A 173 -5.52 10.45 18.27
N ASN A 174 -4.62 11.24 17.68
CA ASN A 174 -4.99 12.29 16.73
C ASN A 174 -4.86 11.76 15.29
N PRO A 175 -5.96 11.66 14.53
CA PRO A 175 -5.91 11.20 13.15
C PRO A 175 -5.15 12.18 12.26
N ASN A 176 -4.31 11.68 11.37
CA ASN A 176 -3.52 12.48 10.44
C ASN A 176 -3.99 12.37 8.97
N ALA A 177 -4.80 11.37 8.65
CA ALA A 177 -5.36 11.20 7.32
C ALA A 177 -6.69 10.45 7.33
N PHE A 178 -7.49 10.71 6.28
CA PHE A 178 -8.64 9.91 5.90
C PHE A 178 -8.34 9.14 4.62
N VAL A 179 -8.75 7.87 4.58
CA VAL A 179 -8.75 7.08 3.35
C VAL A 179 -10.19 6.86 2.92
N SER A 180 -10.52 7.32 1.73
CA SER A 180 -11.87 7.30 1.19
C SER A 180 -11.89 6.71 -0.22
N LYS A 181 -13.07 6.44 -0.73
CA LYS A 181 -13.27 6.09 -2.14
C LYS A 181 -13.77 7.30 -2.90
N ILE A 182 -13.31 7.48 -4.13
CA ILE A 182 -13.76 8.60 -4.98
C ILE A 182 -15.29 8.69 -5.09
N GLN A 183 -16.00 7.56 -4.98
CA GLN A 183 -17.47 7.49 -4.99
C GLN A 183 -18.12 8.11 -3.75
N ASN A 184 -17.37 8.32 -2.68
CA ASN A 184 -17.86 8.92 -1.43
C ASN A 184 -17.85 10.46 -1.48
N ARG A 185 -17.19 11.05 -2.49
CA ARG A 185 -17.05 12.52 -2.60
C ARG A 185 -18.38 13.26 -2.66
N SER A 186 -19.44 12.67 -3.21
CA SER A 186 -20.78 13.28 -3.20
C SER A 186 -21.33 13.35 -1.77
N ALA A 187 -21.29 12.25 -1.02
CA ALA A 187 -21.75 12.19 0.35
C ALA A 187 -20.93 13.13 1.28
N LEU A 188 -19.61 13.18 1.08
CA LEU A 188 -18.74 14.11 1.82
C LEU A 188 -19.10 15.58 1.55
N ARG A 189 -19.46 15.94 0.32
CA ARG A 189 -19.89 17.31 -0.03
C ARG A 189 -21.28 17.67 0.52
N GLU A 190 -22.15 16.68 0.68
CA GLU A 190 -23.47 16.85 1.28
C GLU A 190 -23.38 16.96 2.80
N SER A 191 -22.31 16.44 3.40
CA SER A 191 -22.05 16.48 4.83
C SER A 191 -21.78 17.91 5.28
N ARG A 192 -22.62 18.41 6.22
CA ARG A 192 -22.59 19.80 6.72
C ARG A 192 -22.55 19.80 8.22
N ASP A 193 -21.86 20.79 8.79
CA ASP A 193 -21.87 21.05 10.22
C ASP A 193 -23.23 21.67 10.68
N GLY A 194 -23.34 21.98 11.97
CA GLY A 194 -24.52 22.61 12.57
C GLY A 194 -24.84 23.97 11.95
N ASP A 195 -23.85 24.68 11.40
CA ASP A 195 -23.99 25.98 10.74
C ASP A 195 -24.23 25.85 9.22
N LYS A 196 -24.47 24.65 8.72
CA LYS A 196 -24.66 24.32 7.30
C LYS A 196 -23.45 24.58 6.41
N LYS A 197 -22.26 24.69 6.97
CA LYS A 197 -21.00 24.73 6.22
C LYS A 197 -20.57 23.34 5.81
N THR A 198 -19.97 23.21 4.64
CA THR A 198 -19.40 21.94 4.19
C THR A 198 -18.12 21.65 4.94
N ILE A 199 -18.01 20.47 5.52
CA ILE A 199 -16.78 20.01 6.21
C ILE A 199 -15.72 19.51 5.23
N TYR A 200 -16.11 19.14 4.01
CA TYR A 200 -15.20 18.71 2.97
C TYR A 200 -14.80 19.89 2.09
N ASP A 201 -13.51 20.21 2.11
CA ASP A 201 -12.92 21.18 1.17
C ASP A 201 -12.47 20.48 -0.12
N LYS A 202 -13.09 20.88 -1.21
CA LYS A 202 -12.81 20.35 -2.55
C LYS A 202 -11.45 20.82 -3.10
N ALA A 203 -10.96 21.99 -2.69
CA ALA A 203 -9.74 22.56 -3.23
C ALA A 203 -8.49 21.85 -2.67
N THR A 204 -8.55 21.56 -1.37
CA THR A 204 -7.45 20.92 -0.63
C THR A 204 -7.62 19.41 -0.46
N ASN A 205 -8.81 18.85 -0.81
CA ASN A 205 -9.18 17.45 -0.58
C ASN A 205 -9.06 17.06 0.91
N THR A 206 -9.58 17.91 1.80
CA THR A 206 -9.52 17.69 3.25
C THR A 206 -10.91 17.57 3.85
N ILE A 207 -11.03 16.77 4.92
CA ILE A 207 -12.19 16.68 5.78
C ILE A 207 -11.80 17.31 7.11
N ASP A 208 -12.44 18.40 7.49
CA ASP A 208 -12.16 19.17 8.71
C ASP A 208 -10.66 19.47 8.91
N GLY A 209 -9.97 19.83 7.81
CA GLY A 209 -8.55 20.15 7.80
C GLY A 209 -7.62 18.93 7.68
N ILE A 210 -8.13 17.70 7.80
CA ILE A 210 -7.34 16.46 7.70
C ILE A 210 -7.34 15.98 6.25
N THR A 211 -6.16 15.64 5.74
CA THR A 211 -5.97 15.21 4.34
C THR A 211 -6.74 13.93 4.03
N THR A 212 -7.43 13.90 2.89
CA THR A 212 -8.15 12.73 2.40
C THR A 212 -7.46 12.14 1.19
N VAL A 213 -7.15 10.84 1.23
CA VAL A 213 -6.54 10.09 0.14
C VAL A 213 -7.55 9.11 -0.45
N ASP A 214 -7.64 9.05 -1.78
CA ASP A 214 -8.58 8.16 -2.47
C ASP A 214 -7.95 6.77 -2.70
N LEU A 215 -8.58 5.74 -2.16
CA LEU A 215 -8.21 4.35 -2.38
C LEU A 215 -8.87 3.79 -3.64
N LYS A 216 -8.08 3.30 -4.57
CA LYS A 216 -8.52 2.62 -5.78
C LYS A 216 -8.59 1.11 -5.54
N SER A 217 -9.68 0.62 -4.98
CA SER A 217 -9.92 -0.82 -4.80
C SER A 217 -11.38 -1.16 -5.04
N LYS A 218 -11.62 -2.35 -5.61
CA LYS A 218 -12.97 -2.91 -5.75
C LYS A 218 -13.51 -3.43 -4.41
N GLN A 219 -12.62 -3.84 -3.52
CA GLN A 219 -12.95 -4.40 -2.19
C GLN A 219 -13.36 -3.31 -1.19
N PHE A 220 -12.87 -2.08 -1.38
CA PHE A 220 -13.29 -0.94 -0.58
C PHE A 220 -14.66 -0.46 -1.07
N LYS A 221 -15.70 -0.57 -0.22
CA LYS A 221 -17.08 -0.31 -0.63
C LYS A 221 -17.42 1.17 -0.56
N LYS A 222 -18.45 1.57 -1.33
CA LYS A 222 -19.03 2.90 -1.19
C LYS A 222 -19.66 3.04 0.20
N GLY A 223 -19.37 4.13 0.87
CA GLY A 223 -19.80 4.38 2.26
C GLY A 223 -18.77 3.99 3.31
N ASP A 224 -17.71 3.28 2.93
CA ASP A 224 -16.61 2.99 3.84
C ASP A 224 -15.61 4.16 3.88
N LEU A 225 -15.09 4.44 5.07
CA LEU A 225 -14.04 5.43 5.33
C LEU A 225 -13.12 4.87 6.41
N LEU A 226 -11.82 5.05 6.24
CA LEU A 226 -10.81 4.72 7.25
C LEU A 226 -10.14 6.01 7.70
N THR A 227 -9.84 6.11 8.98
CA THR A 227 -9.06 7.21 9.55
C THR A 227 -8.18 6.73 10.68
N GLY A 228 -7.19 7.50 11.06
CA GLY A 228 -6.30 7.18 12.17
C GLY A 228 -4.94 7.84 12.07
N ASP A 229 -4.04 7.40 12.93
CA ASP A 229 -2.63 7.79 12.90
C ASP A 229 -1.82 6.83 12.04
N PHE A 230 -1.62 7.19 10.78
CA PHE A 230 -0.86 6.40 9.81
C PHE A 230 0.65 6.34 10.12
N ASN A 231 1.16 7.14 11.07
CA ASN A 231 2.52 6.94 11.58
C ASN A 231 2.67 5.59 12.31
N SER A 232 1.56 5.00 12.74
CA SER A 232 1.52 3.66 13.33
C SER A 232 1.45 2.53 12.29
N LEU A 233 1.38 2.86 11.00
CA LEU A 233 1.48 1.92 9.89
C LEU A 233 2.92 1.92 9.36
N ILE A 234 3.62 0.80 9.50
CA ILE A 234 5.00 0.65 9.02
C ILE A 234 4.99 -0.25 7.79
N TYR A 235 5.77 0.11 6.79
CA TYR A 235 6.05 -0.77 5.67
C TYR A 235 7.55 -0.87 5.40
N GLY A 236 7.98 -2.00 4.84
CA GLY A 236 9.37 -2.24 4.49
C GLY A 236 9.49 -2.99 3.18
N VAL A 237 10.50 -2.66 2.39
CA VAL A 237 10.82 -3.29 1.11
C VAL A 237 12.25 -3.79 1.18
N PRO A 238 12.49 -5.12 1.26
CA PRO A 238 13.84 -5.67 1.37
C PRO A 238 14.64 -5.56 0.07
N TYR A 239 13.97 -5.69 -1.08
CA TYR A 239 14.59 -5.68 -2.40
C TYR A 239 13.74 -4.91 -3.40
N ASN A 240 14.38 -4.28 -4.38
CA ASN A 240 13.70 -3.69 -5.52
C ASN A 240 12.92 -4.73 -6.33
N ILE A 241 11.98 -4.26 -7.14
CA ILE A 241 11.22 -5.09 -8.07
C ILE A 241 12.19 -5.84 -8.99
N ASN A 242 11.97 -7.15 -9.11
CA ASN A 242 12.78 -8.02 -9.95
C ASN A 242 11.98 -8.43 -11.19
N PHE A 243 12.60 -8.23 -12.36
CA PHE A 243 12.05 -8.62 -13.65
C PHE A 243 12.88 -9.77 -14.22
N LYS A 244 12.22 -10.80 -14.70
CA LYS A 244 12.85 -11.88 -15.44
C LYS A 244 12.04 -12.22 -16.68
N ILE A 245 12.70 -12.19 -17.82
CA ILE A 245 12.16 -12.64 -19.11
C ILE A 245 12.53 -14.11 -19.33
N SER A 246 11.60 -14.89 -19.84
CA SER A 246 11.82 -16.27 -20.24
C SER A 246 11.09 -16.56 -21.55
N GLU A 247 11.78 -17.22 -22.47
CA GLU A 247 11.25 -17.71 -23.72
C GLU A 247 11.05 -19.23 -23.67
N GLU A 248 11.45 -19.85 -22.55
CA GLU A 248 11.40 -21.28 -22.32
C GLU A 248 10.57 -21.59 -21.08
N GLY A 249 9.88 -22.73 -21.12
CA GLY A 249 9.12 -23.24 -20.00
C GLY A 249 7.61 -23.32 -20.27
N GLN A 250 6.89 -23.82 -19.25
CA GLN A 250 5.46 -24.04 -19.28
C GLN A 250 4.78 -23.23 -18.19
N ILE A 251 3.64 -22.61 -18.53
CA ILE A 251 2.84 -21.83 -17.58
C ILE A 251 1.56 -22.62 -17.28
N SER A 252 1.51 -23.25 -16.10
CA SER A 252 0.41 -24.11 -15.68
C SER A 252 -0.88 -23.36 -15.35
N THR A 253 -0.76 -22.07 -14.97
CA THR A 253 -1.89 -21.21 -14.58
C THR A 253 -2.65 -20.65 -15.77
N MET A 254 -2.09 -20.72 -16.98
CA MET A 254 -2.70 -20.27 -18.22
C MET A 254 -2.88 -21.47 -19.14
N LYS A 255 -4.08 -21.63 -19.72
CA LYS A 255 -4.42 -22.79 -20.51
C LYS A 255 -4.85 -22.39 -21.91
N ASN A 256 -4.51 -23.23 -22.89
CA ASN A 256 -5.03 -23.17 -24.22
C ASN A 256 -6.56 -23.53 -24.25
N SER A 257 -7.20 -23.31 -25.36
CA SER A 257 -8.61 -23.63 -25.55
C SER A 257 -8.95 -25.15 -25.39
N ASP A 258 -7.97 -26.01 -25.57
CA ASP A 258 -8.04 -27.46 -25.36
C ASP A 258 -7.78 -27.90 -23.91
N GLY A 259 -7.49 -26.94 -23.00
CA GLY A 259 -7.21 -27.19 -21.59
C GLY A 259 -5.76 -27.52 -21.28
N THR A 260 -4.89 -27.62 -22.27
CA THR A 260 -3.45 -27.82 -22.07
C THR A 260 -2.76 -26.56 -21.55
N PRO A 261 -1.73 -26.67 -20.69
CA PRO A 261 -0.94 -25.53 -20.28
C PRO A 261 -0.21 -24.87 -21.45
N ILE A 262 0.02 -23.56 -21.37
CA ILE A 262 0.80 -22.83 -22.36
C ILE A 262 2.26 -23.25 -22.28
N ASN A 263 2.85 -23.64 -23.43
CA ASN A 263 4.28 -23.92 -23.59
C ASN A 263 4.90 -22.75 -24.36
N LEU A 264 5.80 -22.00 -23.70
CA LEU A 264 6.40 -20.80 -24.28
C LEU A 264 7.21 -21.09 -25.52
N PHE A 265 7.98 -22.21 -25.51
CA PHE A 265 8.85 -22.58 -26.62
C PHE A 265 8.06 -23.04 -27.86
N GLU A 266 7.07 -23.92 -27.67
CA GLU A 266 6.28 -24.49 -28.79
C GLU A 266 5.35 -23.46 -29.43
N GLN A 267 4.92 -22.44 -28.67
CA GLN A 267 3.95 -21.42 -29.11
C GLN A 267 4.61 -20.08 -29.44
N GLU A 268 5.96 -20.02 -29.48
CA GLU A 268 6.72 -18.80 -29.72
C GLU A 268 6.25 -17.63 -28.82
N MET A 269 6.08 -17.90 -27.53
CA MET A 269 5.62 -16.93 -26.54
C MET A 269 6.76 -16.54 -25.60
N VAL A 270 6.65 -15.34 -25.06
CA VAL A 270 7.58 -14.80 -24.07
C VAL A 270 6.83 -14.47 -22.79
N ALA A 271 7.39 -14.89 -21.66
CA ALA A 271 6.86 -14.57 -20.36
C ALA A 271 7.75 -13.55 -19.64
N ILE A 272 7.13 -12.54 -19.02
CA ILE A 272 7.78 -11.59 -18.16
C ILE A 272 7.28 -11.83 -16.74
N ARG A 273 8.16 -12.24 -15.85
CA ARG A 273 7.88 -12.38 -14.42
C ARG A 273 8.33 -11.11 -13.70
N VAL A 274 7.40 -10.50 -12.99
CA VAL A 274 7.64 -9.35 -12.12
C VAL A 274 7.39 -9.77 -10.69
N THR A 275 8.36 -9.56 -9.81
CA THR A 275 8.23 -9.92 -8.38
C THR A 275 8.75 -8.80 -7.50
N MET A 276 8.11 -8.60 -6.35
CA MET A 276 8.44 -7.65 -5.32
C MET A 276 8.20 -8.29 -3.95
N ASP A 277 9.04 -8.02 -2.99
CA ASP A 277 8.82 -8.41 -1.60
C ASP A 277 8.46 -7.14 -0.79
N ILE A 278 7.39 -7.23 0.01
CA ILE A 278 6.94 -6.13 0.86
C ILE A 278 6.48 -6.65 2.21
N ALA A 279 6.76 -5.89 3.24
CA ALA A 279 6.24 -6.09 4.58
C ALA A 279 5.33 -4.92 4.96
N VAL A 280 4.23 -5.21 5.63
CA VAL A 280 3.32 -4.19 6.19
C VAL A 280 2.93 -4.61 7.59
N MET A 281 2.93 -3.67 8.52
CA MET A 281 2.59 -3.92 9.92
C MET A 281 1.93 -2.70 10.56
N VAL A 282 0.92 -2.96 11.38
CA VAL A 282 0.32 -1.97 12.28
C VAL A 282 0.98 -2.11 13.66
N THR A 283 1.56 -1.02 14.16
CA THR A 283 2.31 -1.03 15.45
C THR A 283 1.42 -0.81 16.66
N LYS A 284 0.37 0.02 16.52
CA LYS A 284 -0.60 0.29 17.60
C LYS A 284 -1.97 -0.22 17.21
N ALA A 285 -2.54 -1.13 17.99
CA ALA A 285 -3.82 -1.77 17.69
C ALA A 285 -5.00 -0.77 17.63
N ASN A 286 -4.99 0.28 18.44
CA ASN A 286 -6.05 1.27 18.57
C ASN A 286 -5.83 2.54 17.74
N ALA A 287 -4.87 2.53 16.79
CA ALA A 287 -4.50 3.72 16.03
C ALA A 287 -5.48 4.08 14.90
N PHE A 288 -6.43 3.20 14.59
CA PHE A 288 -7.29 3.34 13.40
C PHE A 288 -8.75 3.14 13.73
N ALA A 289 -9.61 3.89 13.04
CA ALA A 289 -11.05 3.74 13.11
C ALA A 289 -11.66 3.58 11.71
N LYS A 290 -12.80 2.89 11.62
CA LYS A 290 -13.51 2.60 10.38
C LYS A 290 -14.96 3.06 10.47
N LEU A 291 -15.42 3.80 9.46
CA LEU A 291 -16.84 4.02 9.20
C LEU A 291 -17.28 3.06 8.09
N THR A 292 -18.42 2.40 8.28
CA THR A 292 -18.99 1.52 7.24
C THR A 292 -20.49 1.72 7.14
N ALA A 293 -21.01 1.66 5.92
CA ALA A 293 -22.45 1.88 5.68
C ALA A 293 -23.34 0.72 6.18
N SER A 294 -22.79 -0.49 6.35
CA SER A 294 -23.51 -1.70 6.74
C SER A 294 -22.78 -2.51 7.79
N ALA A 295 -23.53 -3.06 8.74
CA ALA A 295 -22.98 -3.96 9.77
C ALA A 295 -22.38 -5.26 9.21
N GLU A 296 -22.76 -5.69 8.01
CA GLU A 296 -22.17 -6.85 7.34
C GLU A 296 -20.70 -6.65 6.91
N ASN A 297 -20.23 -5.41 6.93
CA ASN A 297 -18.86 -5.04 6.51
C ASN A 297 -17.94 -4.77 7.71
N VAL A 298 -18.40 -5.10 8.91
CA VAL A 298 -17.64 -4.94 10.18
C VAL A 298 -16.68 -6.09 10.40
#